data_c649afcc6872986bffcf15cd94ea4170
#
_entry.id   c649afcc6872986bffcf15cd94ea4170
#
_cell.length_a   1.000
_cell.length_b   1.000
_cell.length_c   1.000
_cell.angle_alpha   90.00
_cell.angle_beta   90.00
_cell.angle_gamma   90.00
#
_symmetry.space_group_name_H-M   'P 1'
#
loop_
_entity.id
_entity.type
_entity.pdbx_description
1 polymer ?
#
loop_
_entity_poly.entity_id
_entity_poly.type
_entity_poly.pdbx_seq_one_letter_code
_entity_poly.pdbx_strand_id
1 'polypeptide(L)'
;SESTISRTQMKMKKRVPIVINGPYSSCARYVLDCKHVVLIGGGIGITPYASILSSLMAQFRASRVVCKHCNGINYTSKSLVECRRLKKVDFIWVNRDQKNFEWFLNLLRQFEQEQEYYLASNENEKRFLDIHLYFTEIKHEENIGNVPLDLITKIWAQVAGEDIFTSLKSKTHVGRPKWDEVFGGLISGENASTANDVNVFFCGPSTMAQTIRNHCATYRFRFYEEKF
;
A
#
# COMPACT_ATOMS: atom_id res chain seq x y z
N SER A 1 2.12 -71.52 -2.59
CA SER A 1 2.74 -70.23 -2.34
C SER A 1 1.64 -69.15 -2.39
N GLU A 2 1.15 -68.77 -1.19
CA GLU A 2 0.15 -67.74 -1.02
C GLU A 2 0.84 -66.36 -1.06
N SER A 3 0.38 -65.50 -1.96
CA SER A 3 0.81 -64.13 -2.07
C SER A 3 -0.06 -63.24 -1.14
N THR A 4 0.54 -62.80 -0.06
CA THR A 4 -0.06 -61.91 0.93
C THR A 4 -0.17 -60.51 0.32
N ILE A 5 -1.38 -60.08 -0.05
CA ILE A 5 -1.68 -58.73 -0.49
C ILE A 5 -1.79 -57.83 0.77
N SER A 6 -0.79 -57.03 0.99
CA SER A 6 -0.77 -55.98 2.01
C SER A 6 -1.85 -54.90 1.71
N ARG A 7 -2.93 -54.91 2.46
CA ARG A 7 -3.92 -53.80 2.45
C ARG A 7 -3.35 -52.60 3.17
N THR A 8 -2.83 -51.65 2.41
CA THR A 8 -2.50 -50.31 2.91
C THR A 8 -3.79 -49.62 3.31
N GLN A 9 -4.04 -49.51 4.61
CA GLN A 9 -5.12 -48.71 5.13
C GLN A 9 -4.87 -47.24 4.82
N MET A 10 -5.56 -46.70 3.83
CA MET A 10 -5.66 -45.26 3.61
C MET A 10 -6.31 -44.63 4.84
N LYS A 11 -5.53 -43.94 5.68
CA LYS A 11 -6.05 -43.09 6.75
C LYS A 11 -7.00 -42.08 6.12
N MET A 12 -8.29 -42.22 6.34
CA MET A 12 -9.30 -41.24 5.96
C MET A 12 -8.97 -39.92 6.63
N LYS A 13 -8.60 -38.92 5.84
CA LYS A 13 -8.42 -37.56 6.32
C LYS A 13 -9.74 -37.08 6.92
N LYS A 14 -9.71 -36.73 8.20
CA LYS A 14 -10.85 -36.18 8.92
C LYS A 14 -11.33 -34.93 8.18
N ARG A 15 -12.51 -34.96 7.58
CA ARG A 15 -13.11 -33.81 6.93
C ARG A 15 -13.57 -32.84 8.02
N VAL A 16 -12.99 -31.65 8.04
CA VAL A 16 -13.44 -30.56 8.91
C VAL A 16 -14.55 -29.83 8.18
N PRO A 17 -15.77 -29.72 8.76
CA PRO A 17 -16.83 -28.94 8.15
C PRO A 17 -16.42 -27.46 8.16
N ILE A 18 -16.48 -26.81 7.00
CA ILE A 18 -16.22 -25.38 6.84
C ILE A 18 -17.56 -24.74 6.52
N VAL A 19 -17.92 -23.75 7.31
CA VAL A 19 -19.09 -22.89 7.07
C VAL A 19 -18.59 -21.54 6.60
N ILE A 20 -19.06 -21.11 5.43
CA ILE A 20 -18.72 -19.80 4.86
C ILE A 20 -19.93 -18.89 5.07
N ASN A 21 -19.73 -17.83 5.84
CA ASN A 21 -20.72 -16.77 6.04
C ASN A 21 -20.28 -15.52 5.25
N GLY A 22 -21.22 -14.82 4.62
CA GLY A 22 -20.98 -13.61 3.86
C GLY A 22 -21.80 -13.56 2.57
N PRO A 23 -21.52 -12.61 1.68
CA PRO A 23 -20.48 -11.58 1.79
C PRO A 23 -20.85 -10.47 2.79
N TYR A 24 -19.86 -10.03 3.55
CA TYR A 24 -20.01 -8.85 4.41
C TYR A 24 -19.63 -7.58 3.65
N SER A 25 -20.37 -6.51 3.91
CA SER A 25 -20.11 -5.21 3.27
C SER A 25 -18.87 -4.57 3.86
N SER A 26 -17.86 -4.26 3.03
CA SER A 26 -16.68 -3.48 3.39
C SER A 26 -16.79 -2.06 2.86
N CYS A 27 -16.30 -1.08 3.64
CA CYS A 27 -16.20 0.31 3.16
C CYS A 27 -15.21 0.45 2.01
N ALA A 28 -14.30 -0.49 1.82
CA ALA A 28 -13.33 -0.53 0.73
C ALA A 28 -13.97 -0.49 -0.67
N ARG A 29 -15.24 -0.90 -0.81
CA ARG A 29 -15.99 -0.81 -2.08
C ARG A 29 -16.12 0.62 -2.62
N TYR A 30 -16.08 1.63 -1.75
CA TYR A 30 -16.21 3.04 -2.15
C TYR A 30 -14.91 3.67 -2.66
N VAL A 31 -13.78 2.98 -2.56
CA VAL A 31 -12.45 3.51 -2.92
C VAL A 31 -12.42 4.02 -4.37
N LEU A 32 -13.01 3.28 -5.29
CA LEU A 32 -12.98 3.64 -6.72
C LEU A 32 -13.91 4.81 -7.09
N ASP A 33 -14.85 5.16 -6.20
CA ASP A 33 -15.81 6.24 -6.38
C ASP A 33 -15.29 7.59 -5.86
N CYS A 34 -14.16 7.58 -5.15
CA CYS A 34 -13.52 8.75 -4.57
C CYS A 34 -12.50 9.37 -5.54
N LYS A 35 -12.25 10.68 -5.42
CA LYS A 35 -11.23 11.37 -6.22
C LYS A 35 -9.83 11.22 -5.63
N HIS A 36 -9.70 11.37 -4.31
CA HIS A 36 -8.46 11.17 -3.56
C HIS A 36 -8.72 10.21 -2.39
N VAL A 37 -7.98 9.13 -2.36
CA VAL A 37 -8.10 8.08 -1.36
C VAL A 37 -6.84 8.00 -0.52
N VAL A 38 -7.01 7.98 0.79
CA VAL A 38 -5.93 7.74 1.76
C VAL A 38 -6.21 6.42 2.45
N LEU A 39 -5.37 5.42 2.20
CA LEU A 39 -5.46 4.08 2.80
C LEU A 39 -4.50 4.01 3.99
N ILE A 40 -5.01 3.96 5.21
CA ILE A 40 -4.19 3.92 6.41
C ILE A 40 -4.31 2.57 7.09
N GLY A 41 -3.23 1.78 7.11
CA GLY A 41 -3.14 0.49 7.75
C GLY A 41 -2.31 0.50 9.02
N GLY A 42 -2.83 -0.03 10.13
CA GLY A 42 -2.12 -0.28 11.37
C GLY A 42 -1.79 -1.77 11.55
N GLY A 43 -0.49 -2.12 11.55
CA GLY A 43 -0.07 -3.52 11.67
C GLY A 43 -0.65 -4.40 10.56
N ILE A 44 -1.37 -5.47 10.93
CA ILE A 44 -2.03 -6.39 9.98
C ILE A 44 -3.23 -5.78 9.25
N GLY A 45 -3.70 -4.61 9.67
CA GLY A 45 -4.82 -3.89 9.03
C GLY A 45 -4.58 -3.43 7.60
N ILE A 46 -3.45 -3.78 6.99
CA ILE A 46 -3.18 -3.57 5.56
C ILE A 46 -3.89 -4.57 4.64
N THR A 47 -4.34 -5.70 5.18
CA THR A 47 -4.85 -6.83 4.37
C THR A 47 -5.96 -6.43 3.38
N PRO A 48 -6.98 -5.63 3.73
CA PRO A 48 -7.99 -5.19 2.78
C PRO A 48 -7.40 -4.29 1.69
N TYR A 49 -6.38 -3.50 2.02
CA TYR A 49 -5.75 -2.58 1.08
C TYR A 49 -4.82 -3.29 0.09
N ALA A 50 -4.21 -4.41 0.47
CA ALA A 50 -3.42 -5.24 -0.43
C ALA A 50 -4.24 -5.69 -1.64
N SER A 51 -5.49 -6.09 -1.43
CA SER A 51 -6.41 -6.47 -2.50
C SER A 51 -6.75 -5.29 -3.43
N ILE A 52 -7.00 -4.10 -2.84
CA ILE A 52 -7.28 -2.88 -3.60
C ILE A 52 -6.08 -2.49 -4.46
N LEU A 53 -4.89 -2.43 -3.86
CA LEU A 53 -3.65 -2.08 -4.57
C LEU A 53 -3.32 -3.10 -5.66
N SER A 54 -3.50 -4.40 -5.41
CA SER A 54 -3.33 -5.44 -6.42
C SER A 54 -4.28 -5.24 -7.61
N SER A 55 -5.54 -4.91 -7.35
CA SER A 55 -6.52 -4.62 -8.40
C SER A 55 -6.15 -3.36 -9.20
N LEU A 56 -5.71 -2.29 -8.54
CA LEU A 56 -5.26 -1.07 -9.20
C LEU A 56 -4.03 -1.33 -10.07
N MET A 57 -3.06 -2.10 -9.57
CA MET A 57 -1.86 -2.47 -10.33
C MET A 57 -2.20 -3.33 -11.55
N ALA A 58 -3.10 -4.30 -11.41
CA ALA A 58 -3.53 -5.12 -12.55
C ALA A 58 -4.15 -4.26 -13.67
N GLN A 59 -4.87 -3.22 -13.29
CA GLN A 59 -5.47 -2.29 -14.24
C GLN A 59 -4.43 -1.37 -14.89
N PHE A 60 -3.42 -0.91 -14.16
CA PHE A 60 -2.27 -0.19 -14.71
C PHE A 60 -1.57 -1.04 -15.78
N ARG A 61 -1.27 -2.30 -15.45
CA ARG A 61 -0.65 -3.25 -16.39
C ARG A 61 -1.52 -3.53 -17.61
N ALA A 62 -2.82 -3.60 -17.45
CA ALA A 62 -3.75 -3.82 -18.56
C ALA A 62 -3.79 -2.66 -19.56
N SER A 63 -3.43 -1.44 -19.14
CA SER A 63 -3.32 -0.27 -20.02
C SER A 63 -2.00 -0.18 -20.79
N ARG A 64 -1.03 -1.02 -20.41
CA ARG A 64 0.32 -1.05 -20.99
C ARG A 64 0.34 -1.75 -22.35
N VAL A 65 0.88 -1.08 -23.33
CA VAL A 65 1.09 -1.63 -24.68
C VAL A 65 2.59 -1.64 -24.98
N VAL A 66 3.13 -2.81 -25.27
CA VAL A 66 4.53 -2.96 -25.69
C VAL A 66 4.61 -2.91 -27.20
N CYS A 67 5.37 -1.98 -27.75
CA CYS A 67 5.62 -1.89 -29.17
C CYS A 67 6.44 -3.11 -29.65
N LYS A 68 5.94 -3.83 -30.65
CA LYS A 68 6.62 -5.02 -31.19
C LYS A 68 7.92 -4.71 -31.94
N HIS A 69 8.13 -3.46 -32.39
CA HIS A 69 9.30 -3.06 -33.16
C HIS A 69 10.46 -2.57 -32.29
N CYS A 70 10.17 -1.73 -31.27
CA CYS A 70 11.21 -1.10 -30.46
C CYS A 70 11.19 -1.54 -29.00
N ASN A 71 10.30 -2.45 -28.61
CA ASN A 71 10.02 -2.83 -27.21
C ASN A 71 9.67 -1.63 -26.30
N GLY A 72 9.41 -0.46 -26.88
CA GLY A 72 8.97 0.72 -26.15
C GLY A 72 7.62 0.46 -25.47
N ILE A 73 7.49 0.99 -24.26
CA ILE A 73 6.28 0.86 -23.46
C ILE A 73 5.45 2.12 -23.67
N ASN A 74 4.21 1.96 -24.12
CA ASN A 74 3.21 3.00 -24.18
C ASN A 74 2.01 2.60 -23.35
N TYR A 75 1.26 3.59 -22.88
CA TYR A 75 -0.01 3.37 -22.18
C TYR A 75 -1.14 3.89 -23.06
N THR A 76 -2.22 3.10 -23.19
CA THR A 76 -3.38 3.55 -23.96
C THR A 76 -4.05 4.71 -23.23
N SER A 77 -4.52 5.72 -23.98
CA SER A 77 -5.23 6.91 -23.47
C SER A 77 -6.50 6.59 -22.67
N LYS A 78 -7.00 5.37 -22.75
CA LYS A 78 -8.02 4.80 -21.85
C LYS A 78 -7.41 4.27 -20.54
N SER A 79 -6.25 4.79 -20.14
CA SER A 79 -5.64 4.43 -18.88
C SER A 79 -6.61 4.73 -17.73
N LEU A 80 -6.45 4.01 -16.65
CA LEU A 80 -7.23 4.13 -15.43
C LEU A 80 -7.43 5.55 -14.94
N VAL A 81 -6.42 6.41 -15.18
CA VAL A 81 -6.38 7.78 -14.69
C VAL A 81 -7.41 8.67 -15.39
N GLU A 82 -7.68 8.46 -16.69
CA GLU A 82 -8.61 9.31 -17.45
C GLU A 82 -10.07 8.92 -17.28
N CYS A 83 -10.35 7.61 -17.23
CA CYS A 83 -11.72 7.10 -17.20
C CYS A 83 -12.32 6.95 -15.80
N ARG A 84 -11.54 7.15 -14.72
CA ARG A 84 -11.99 6.96 -13.35
C ARG A 84 -12.03 8.26 -12.57
N ARG A 85 -12.92 8.25 -11.59
CA ARG A 85 -13.00 9.33 -10.58
C ARG A 85 -11.74 9.38 -9.73
N LEU A 86 -11.14 8.23 -9.41
CA LEU A 86 -9.95 8.11 -8.59
C LEU A 86 -8.71 8.65 -9.31
N LYS A 87 -8.15 9.73 -8.78
CA LYS A 87 -6.98 10.44 -9.33
C LYS A 87 -5.73 10.30 -8.48
N LYS A 88 -5.87 10.06 -7.16
CA LYS A 88 -4.76 9.98 -6.23
C LYS A 88 -5.01 8.94 -5.14
N VAL A 89 -3.98 8.19 -4.81
CA VAL A 89 -3.95 7.28 -3.68
C VAL A 89 -2.71 7.58 -2.83
N ASP A 90 -2.92 7.84 -1.55
CA ASP A 90 -1.86 7.83 -0.54
C ASP A 90 -2.02 6.57 0.30
N PHE A 91 -1.00 5.75 0.32
CA PHE A 91 -0.96 4.54 1.13
C PHE A 91 -0.04 4.75 2.32
N ILE A 92 -0.60 4.72 3.53
CA ILE A 92 0.09 4.96 4.79
C ILE A 92 0.05 3.68 5.61
N TRP A 93 1.22 3.13 5.93
CA TRP A 93 1.32 1.95 6.75
C TRP A 93 2.16 2.20 7.98
N VAL A 94 1.55 1.97 9.14
CA VAL A 94 2.20 2.10 10.44
C VAL A 94 2.36 0.73 11.05
N ASN A 95 3.60 0.28 11.21
CA ASN A 95 3.91 -1.02 11.78
C ASN A 95 4.98 -0.90 12.87
N ARG A 96 5.09 -1.94 13.70
CA ARG A 96 6.14 -2.01 14.72
C ARG A 96 7.47 -2.42 14.13
N ASP A 97 7.47 -3.49 13.30
CA ASP A 97 8.66 -4.14 12.77
C ASP A 97 8.47 -4.46 11.28
N GLN A 98 9.57 -4.49 10.53
CA GLN A 98 9.58 -4.80 9.10
C GLN A 98 9.49 -6.31 8.78
N LYS A 99 9.83 -7.20 9.73
CA LYS A 99 10.10 -8.63 9.48
C LYS A 99 8.95 -9.47 8.93
N ASN A 100 7.69 -9.00 9.00
CA ASN A 100 6.53 -9.83 8.70
C ASN A 100 5.83 -9.50 7.38
N PHE A 101 6.40 -8.65 6.53
CA PHE A 101 5.66 -8.05 5.42
C PHE A 101 6.39 -8.05 4.07
N GLU A 102 7.41 -8.89 3.90
CA GLU A 102 8.18 -8.99 2.66
C GLU A 102 7.30 -9.23 1.42
N TRP A 103 6.26 -10.05 1.55
CA TRP A 103 5.32 -10.32 0.47
C TRP A 103 4.59 -9.05 -0.01
N PHE A 104 4.25 -8.16 0.92
CA PHE A 104 3.55 -6.93 0.60
C PHE A 104 4.50 -5.86 0.04
N LEU A 105 5.73 -5.80 0.55
CA LEU A 105 6.76 -4.92 -0.01
C LEU A 105 7.03 -5.24 -1.49
N ASN A 106 6.99 -6.50 -1.88
CA ASN A 106 7.13 -6.88 -3.28
C ASN A 106 6.00 -6.31 -4.16
N LEU A 107 4.77 -6.30 -3.67
CA LEU A 107 3.65 -5.68 -4.37
C LEU A 107 3.86 -4.16 -4.52
N LEU A 108 4.30 -3.49 -3.47
CA LEU A 108 4.56 -2.05 -3.48
C LEU A 108 5.70 -1.69 -4.45
N ARG A 109 6.80 -2.45 -4.45
CA ARG A 109 7.91 -2.27 -5.41
C ARG A 109 7.45 -2.40 -6.85
N GLN A 110 6.66 -3.42 -7.15
CA GLN A 110 6.11 -3.61 -8.48
C GLN A 110 5.21 -2.45 -8.90
N PHE A 111 4.43 -1.89 -7.97
CA PHE A 111 3.59 -0.74 -8.25
C PHE A 111 4.43 0.52 -8.53
N GLU A 112 5.45 0.76 -7.73
CA GLU A 112 6.39 1.88 -7.98
C GLU A 112 7.05 1.77 -9.34
N GLN A 113 7.56 0.60 -9.70
CA GLN A 113 8.19 0.37 -11.01
C GLN A 113 7.24 0.65 -12.17
N GLU A 114 6.01 0.14 -12.12
CA GLU A 114 5.00 0.40 -13.16
C GLU A 114 4.66 1.89 -13.26
N GLN A 115 4.54 2.57 -12.11
CA GLN A 115 4.28 4.00 -12.07
C GLN A 115 5.42 4.82 -12.66
N GLU A 116 6.68 4.44 -12.39
CA GLU A 116 7.85 5.10 -12.98
C GLU A 116 7.90 4.95 -14.51
N TYR A 117 7.60 3.75 -15.02
CA TYR A 117 7.49 3.56 -16.48
C TYR A 117 6.39 4.42 -17.08
N TYR A 118 5.26 4.54 -16.39
CA TYR A 118 4.17 5.41 -16.83
C TYR A 118 4.59 6.88 -16.87
N LEU A 119 5.21 7.38 -15.79
CA LEU A 119 5.66 8.77 -15.69
C LEU A 119 6.78 9.10 -16.70
N ALA A 120 7.70 8.18 -16.94
CA ALA A 120 8.75 8.36 -17.95
C ALA A 120 8.19 8.50 -19.38
N SER A 121 7.01 7.91 -19.64
CA SER A 121 6.33 8.00 -20.93
C SER A 121 5.34 9.17 -21.02
N ASN A 122 5.03 9.84 -19.89
CA ASN A 122 4.01 10.88 -19.80
C ASN A 122 4.47 11.99 -18.84
N GLU A 123 5.34 12.88 -19.34
CA GLU A 123 6.02 13.92 -18.54
C GLU A 123 5.10 14.89 -17.79
N ASN A 124 3.86 15.07 -18.25
CA ASN A 124 2.87 15.98 -17.64
C ASN A 124 1.99 15.30 -16.58
N GLU A 125 2.14 14.00 -16.40
CA GLU A 125 1.33 13.24 -15.43
C GLU A 125 1.95 13.28 -14.04
N LYS A 126 1.07 13.19 -13.02
CA LYS A 126 1.47 13.16 -11.62
C LYS A 126 1.49 11.74 -11.09
N ARG A 127 2.21 11.53 -10.00
CA ARG A 127 2.19 10.26 -9.28
C ARG A 127 0.77 9.93 -8.82
N PHE A 128 0.32 8.73 -9.19
CA PHE A 128 -0.99 8.22 -8.81
C PHE A 128 -0.98 7.65 -7.38
N LEU A 129 0.08 6.90 -7.02
CA LEU A 129 0.26 6.28 -5.73
C LEU A 129 1.48 6.85 -5.01
N ASP A 130 1.27 7.41 -3.83
CA ASP A 130 2.34 7.72 -2.88
C ASP A 130 2.31 6.73 -1.71
N ILE A 131 3.49 6.28 -1.31
CA ILE A 131 3.67 5.27 -0.27
C ILE A 131 4.40 5.89 0.91
N HIS A 132 3.83 5.75 2.10
CA HIS A 132 4.38 6.27 3.37
C HIS A 132 4.46 5.14 4.38
N LEU A 133 5.66 4.65 4.66
CA LEU A 133 5.89 3.57 5.60
C LEU A 133 6.46 4.13 6.91
N TYR A 134 5.88 3.72 8.03
CA TYR A 134 6.30 4.13 9.37
C TYR A 134 6.62 2.90 10.22
N PHE A 135 7.87 2.78 10.70
CA PHE A 135 8.28 1.75 11.63
C PHE A 135 8.47 2.35 13.01
N THR A 136 7.65 1.90 13.99
CA THR A 136 7.58 2.52 15.32
C THR A 136 8.51 1.91 16.36
N GLU A 137 9.03 0.71 16.14
CA GLU A 137 9.93 -0.01 17.02
C GLU A 137 11.16 -0.51 16.24
N ILE A 138 11.94 0.40 15.67
CA ILE A 138 13.31 0.04 15.32
C ILE A 138 14.08 0.08 16.64
N LYS A 139 14.44 -1.10 17.14
CA LYS A 139 15.24 -1.20 18.38
C LYS A 139 16.56 -0.47 18.17
N HIS A 140 16.90 0.38 19.13
CA HIS A 140 18.15 1.16 19.15
C HIS A 140 19.44 0.30 19.15
N GLU A 141 19.35 -1.01 19.13
CA GLU A 141 20.49 -1.94 19.06
C GLU A 141 21.19 -1.94 17.69
N GLU A 142 20.61 -1.31 16.66
CA GLU A 142 21.21 -1.20 15.33
C GLU A 142 21.82 0.18 15.08
N ASN A 143 22.44 0.78 16.08
CA ASN A 143 23.37 1.88 15.83
C ASN A 143 24.63 1.29 15.17
N ILE A 144 24.80 1.56 13.88
CA ILE A 144 26.07 1.32 13.20
C ILE A 144 27.06 2.39 13.71
N GLY A 145 27.71 2.12 14.84
CA GLY A 145 28.51 3.12 15.54
C GLY A 145 27.66 4.19 16.24
N ASN A 146 28.17 5.41 16.36
CA ASN A 146 27.47 6.54 17.00
C ASN A 146 26.59 7.36 16.05
N VAL A 147 26.26 6.84 14.85
CA VAL A 147 25.49 7.59 13.85
C VAL A 147 24.01 7.27 13.99
N PRO A 148 23.14 8.28 14.12
CA PRO A 148 21.70 8.07 14.16
C PRO A 148 21.20 7.38 12.88
N LEU A 149 20.35 6.36 13.04
CA LEU A 149 19.83 5.57 11.93
C LEU A 149 19.09 6.46 10.88
N ASP A 150 18.37 7.49 11.33
CA ASP A 150 17.73 8.48 10.44
C ASP A 150 18.70 9.20 9.50
N LEU A 151 19.94 9.42 9.95
CA LEU A 151 20.96 10.06 9.10
C LEU A 151 21.48 9.06 8.06
N ILE A 152 21.68 7.81 8.46
CA ILE A 152 22.12 6.75 7.55
C ILE A 152 21.08 6.51 6.47
N THR A 153 19.79 6.41 6.82
CA THR A 153 18.71 6.23 5.85
C THR A 153 18.60 7.39 4.87
N LYS A 154 18.77 8.62 5.35
CA LYS A 154 18.77 9.82 4.47
C LYS A 154 19.93 9.83 3.49
N ILE A 155 21.14 9.51 3.98
CA ILE A 155 22.36 9.46 3.13
C ILE A 155 22.21 8.34 2.10
N TRP A 156 21.77 7.16 2.52
CA TRP A 156 21.57 6.03 1.61
C TRP A 156 20.53 6.35 0.52
N ALA A 157 19.39 6.92 0.88
CA ALA A 157 18.37 7.32 -0.08
C ALA A 157 18.88 8.37 -1.10
N GLN A 158 19.79 9.24 -0.69
CA GLN A 158 20.44 10.21 -1.60
C GLN A 158 21.41 9.54 -2.57
N VAL A 159 22.13 8.51 -2.13
CA VAL A 159 23.17 7.83 -2.93
C VAL A 159 22.59 6.72 -3.80
N ALA A 160 21.75 5.88 -3.24
CA ALA A 160 21.19 4.71 -3.91
C ALA A 160 19.86 5.01 -4.64
N GLY A 161 19.20 6.12 -4.32
CA GLY A 161 17.88 6.46 -4.86
C GLY A 161 16.73 5.59 -4.32
N GLU A 162 17.03 4.71 -3.36
CA GLU A 162 16.10 3.75 -2.77
C GLU A 162 16.23 3.75 -1.24
N ASP A 163 15.16 3.36 -0.56
CA ASP A 163 15.14 3.20 0.89
C ASP A 163 15.91 1.94 1.33
N ILE A 164 16.77 2.07 2.33
CA ILE A 164 17.66 1.00 2.81
C ILE A 164 16.91 -0.21 3.37
N PHE A 165 15.70 0.00 3.93
CA PHE A 165 14.93 -1.06 4.58
C PHE A 165 13.99 -1.78 3.62
N THR A 166 13.46 -1.06 2.65
CA THR A 166 12.36 -1.54 1.81
C THR A 166 12.73 -1.67 0.35
N SER A 167 13.87 -1.09 -0.06
CA SER A 167 14.28 -0.95 -1.48
C SER A 167 13.18 -0.29 -2.32
N LEU A 168 12.36 0.56 -1.70
CA LEU A 168 11.38 1.41 -2.36
C LEU A 168 12.00 2.77 -2.66
N LYS A 169 11.52 3.44 -3.69
CA LYS A 169 11.84 4.87 -3.93
C LYS A 169 11.12 5.76 -2.93
N SER A 170 9.99 5.31 -2.41
CA SER A 170 9.25 5.94 -1.32
C SER A 170 10.00 5.82 0.00
N LYS A 171 10.07 6.91 0.74
CA LYS A 171 10.84 6.97 1.98
C LYS A 171 10.15 6.25 3.13
N THR A 172 10.91 5.44 3.84
CA THR A 172 10.53 4.89 5.13
C THR A 172 10.80 5.91 6.24
N HIS A 173 9.85 6.06 7.13
CA HIS A 173 9.96 6.93 8.30
C HIS A 173 10.16 6.10 9.56
N VAL A 174 11.15 6.47 10.38
CA VAL A 174 11.36 5.89 11.69
C VAL A 174 10.52 6.64 12.72
N GLY A 175 9.75 5.90 13.52
CA GLY A 175 8.90 6.47 14.54
C GLY A 175 7.40 6.53 14.13
N ARG A 176 6.63 7.20 14.97
CA ARG A 176 5.18 7.37 14.73
C ARG A 176 4.91 8.51 13.76
N PRO A 177 3.87 8.40 12.90
CA PRO A 177 3.47 9.52 12.04
C PRO A 177 3.12 10.76 12.86
N LYS A 178 3.61 11.90 12.42
CA LYS A 178 3.11 13.20 12.87
C LYS A 178 1.91 13.56 12.04
N TRP A 179 0.73 13.23 12.54
CA TRP A 179 -0.51 13.30 11.76
C TRP A 179 -0.81 14.68 11.21
N ASP A 180 -0.45 15.76 11.92
CA ASP A 180 -0.62 17.14 11.41
C ASP A 180 0.19 17.39 10.15
N GLU A 181 1.45 16.92 10.11
CA GLU A 181 2.30 17.03 8.92
C GLU A 181 1.77 16.16 7.78
N VAL A 182 1.34 14.91 8.07
CA VAL A 182 0.77 13.99 7.09
C VAL A 182 -0.50 14.58 6.47
N PHE A 183 -1.45 15.00 7.29
CA PHE A 183 -2.72 15.55 6.81
C PHE A 183 -2.55 16.90 6.10
N GLY A 184 -1.61 17.74 6.54
CA GLY A 184 -1.22 18.96 5.85
C GLY A 184 -0.68 18.69 4.45
N GLY A 185 0.13 17.62 4.28
CA GLY A 185 0.65 17.17 2.98
C GLY A 185 -0.44 16.71 2.01
N LEU A 186 -1.55 16.14 2.52
CA LEU A 186 -2.66 15.67 1.68
C LEU A 186 -3.43 16.79 0.97
N ILE A 187 -3.30 18.01 1.43
CA ILE A 187 -4.00 19.18 0.86
C ILE A 187 -3.08 20.20 0.18
N SER A 188 -1.78 19.96 0.20
CA SER A 188 -0.77 20.89 -0.30
C SER A 188 0.03 20.31 -1.48
N GLY A 189 0.82 21.15 -2.14
CA GLY A 189 1.72 20.74 -3.21
C GLY A 189 0.99 20.07 -4.37
N GLU A 190 1.47 18.90 -4.77
CA GLU A 190 0.89 18.13 -5.88
C GLU A 190 -0.55 17.65 -5.61
N ASN A 191 -0.94 17.51 -4.35
CA ASN A 191 -2.25 17.05 -3.92
C ASN A 191 -3.31 18.16 -3.92
N ALA A 192 -2.93 19.43 -4.08
CA ALA A 192 -3.86 20.58 -4.01
C ALA A 192 -5.07 20.44 -4.96
N SER A 193 -4.89 19.82 -6.14
CA SER A 193 -5.95 19.60 -7.12
C SER A 193 -7.02 18.58 -6.69
N THR A 194 -6.73 17.75 -5.68
CA THR A 194 -7.60 16.71 -5.15
C THR A 194 -8.03 16.97 -3.70
N ALA A 195 -7.55 18.05 -3.08
CA ALA A 195 -7.74 18.39 -1.66
C ALA A 195 -9.22 18.54 -1.24
N ASN A 196 -10.12 18.81 -2.18
CA ASN A 196 -11.55 19.00 -1.92
C ASN A 196 -12.37 17.70 -1.83
N ASP A 197 -11.77 16.53 -2.13
CA ASP A 197 -12.45 15.22 -2.08
C ASP A 197 -11.51 14.16 -1.52
N VAL A 198 -10.93 14.41 -0.35
CA VAL A 198 -10.07 13.44 0.35
C VAL A 198 -10.93 12.50 1.20
N ASN A 199 -10.73 11.21 1.01
CA ASN A 199 -11.45 10.14 1.66
C ASN A 199 -10.47 9.20 2.34
N VAL A 200 -10.52 9.11 3.66
CA VAL A 200 -9.61 8.33 4.50
C VAL A 200 -10.25 7.00 4.88
N PHE A 201 -9.61 5.92 4.50
CA PHE A 201 -9.99 4.55 4.85
C PHE A 201 -8.97 4.02 5.85
N PHE A 202 -9.45 3.63 7.01
CA PHE A 202 -8.60 3.17 8.10
C PHE A 202 -8.93 1.74 8.51
N CYS A 203 -7.88 0.95 8.73
CA CYS A 203 -7.98 -0.34 9.37
C CYS A 203 -6.80 -0.56 10.32
N GLY A 204 -7.09 -0.84 11.58
CA GLY A 204 -6.07 -1.02 12.61
C GLY A 204 -6.58 -0.82 14.03
N PRO A 205 -5.68 -0.55 15.01
CA PRO A 205 -6.03 -0.40 16.41
C PRO A 205 -7.00 0.77 16.66
N SER A 206 -7.96 0.59 17.58
CA SER A 206 -8.99 1.58 17.90
C SER A 206 -8.45 2.92 18.43
N THR A 207 -7.32 2.89 19.15
CA THR A 207 -6.65 4.11 19.62
C THR A 207 -6.14 4.96 18.48
N MET A 208 -5.60 4.33 17.45
CA MET A 208 -5.14 5.00 16.24
C MET A 208 -6.34 5.49 15.41
N ALA A 209 -7.42 4.71 15.33
CA ALA A 209 -8.66 5.12 14.67
C ALA A 209 -9.21 6.44 15.22
N GLN A 210 -9.24 6.57 16.55
CA GLN A 210 -9.73 7.79 17.22
C GLN A 210 -8.86 9.01 16.87
N THR A 211 -7.53 8.86 16.87
CA THR A 211 -6.60 9.93 16.49
C THR A 211 -6.85 10.37 15.05
N ILE A 212 -6.89 9.43 14.12
CA ILE A 212 -7.11 9.73 12.69
C ILE A 212 -8.47 10.36 12.45
N ARG A 213 -9.52 9.88 13.13
CA ARG A 213 -10.87 10.46 13.05
C ARG A 213 -10.89 11.93 13.46
N ASN A 214 -10.17 12.29 14.52
CA ASN A 214 -10.08 13.67 14.98
C ASN A 214 -9.39 14.57 13.92
N HIS A 215 -8.30 14.10 13.32
CA HIS A 215 -7.65 14.82 12.22
C HIS A 215 -8.56 14.93 11.01
N CYS A 216 -9.28 13.86 10.62
CA CYS A 216 -10.26 13.92 9.54
C CYS A 216 -11.33 14.98 9.80
N ALA A 217 -11.81 15.12 11.04
CA ALA A 217 -12.77 16.17 11.41
C ALA A 217 -12.17 17.56 11.25
N THR A 218 -10.92 17.79 11.70
CA THR A 218 -10.21 19.06 11.56
C THR A 218 -10.02 19.48 10.10
N TYR A 219 -9.62 18.53 9.24
CA TYR A 219 -9.37 18.79 7.82
C TYR A 219 -10.62 18.63 6.94
N ARG A 220 -11.77 18.26 7.52
CA ARG A 220 -13.05 18.01 6.82
C ARG A 220 -12.96 16.89 5.79
N PHE A 221 -12.14 15.85 6.08
CA PHE A 221 -12.06 14.65 5.28
C PHE A 221 -13.14 13.65 5.67
N ARG A 222 -13.60 12.84 4.73
CA ARG A 222 -14.48 11.71 5.03
C ARG A 222 -13.67 10.58 5.63
N PHE A 223 -14.17 9.97 6.69
CA PHE A 223 -13.51 8.89 7.42
C PHE A 223 -14.34 7.61 7.37
N TYR A 224 -13.69 6.53 6.93
CA TYR A 224 -14.26 5.19 6.86
C TYR A 224 -13.37 4.23 7.66
N GLU A 225 -13.98 3.50 8.60
CA GLU A 225 -13.28 2.54 9.45
C GLU A 225 -13.70 1.12 9.11
N GLU A 226 -12.73 0.28 8.76
CA GLU A 226 -12.91 -1.15 8.63
C GLU A 226 -12.64 -1.80 9.98
N LYS A 227 -13.61 -2.55 10.50
CA LYS A 227 -13.51 -3.28 11.77
C LYS A 227 -13.44 -4.76 11.49
N PHE A 228 -12.49 -5.44 12.13
CA PHE A 228 -12.36 -6.88 12.16
C PHE A 228 -12.76 -7.43 13.51
#